data_022376ed39b65dda5b01d053dd5b50ef
#
_entry.id   022376ed39b65dda5b01d053dd5b50ef
#
_cell.length_a   1.000
_cell.length_b   1.000
_cell.length_c   1.000
_cell.angle_alpha   90.00
_cell.angle_beta   90.00
_cell.angle_gamma   90.00
#
_symmetry.space_group_name_H-M   'P 1'
#
loop_
_entity.id
_entity.type
_entity.pdbx_description
1 polymer ?
#
loop_
_entity_poly.entity_id
_entity_poly.type
_entity_poly.pdbx_seq_one_letter_code
_entity_poly.pdbx_strand_id
1 'polypeptide(L)'
;MPSTFFGLNIAVSGMSTYNAGLTTTGHNISNVKTRGYSRQTVEQSAKEAVSLRTSYGMLGAGVEATAILSSRDDYYDAKYRISNTTVGKYSTESFYLSSIEDCIYPKEDSEGSITNSLDSFFSSLKYLTTSSMDQTIRAQVAGYA
;
A
#
# COMPACT_ATOMS: atom_id res chain seq x y z
N MET A 1 -14.45 -22.28 50.14
CA MET A 1 -14.59 -20.92 50.67
C MET A 1 -13.80 -19.99 49.71
N PRO A 2 -14.36 -18.85 49.30
CA PRO A 2 -13.57 -17.90 48.55
C PRO A 2 -12.40 -17.44 49.43
N SER A 3 -11.24 -17.27 48.82
CA SER A 3 -10.07 -16.72 49.46
C SER A 3 -10.44 -15.32 50.05
N THR A 4 -9.84 -14.97 51.19
CA THR A 4 -9.97 -13.62 51.80
C THR A 4 -9.59 -12.50 50.81
N PHE A 5 -8.78 -12.84 49.79
CA PHE A 5 -8.31 -11.96 48.73
C PHE A 5 -9.16 -12.00 47.48
N PHE A 6 -10.33 -12.67 47.48
CA PHE A 6 -11.17 -12.79 46.29
C PHE A 6 -11.64 -11.42 45.76
N GLY A 7 -12.06 -10.52 46.63
CA GLY A 7 -12.41 -9.15 46.26
C GLY A 7 -11.23 -8.35 45.68
N LEU A 8 -10.01 -8.60 46.20
CA LEU A 8 -8.80 -7.99 45.65
C LEU A 8 -8.51 -8.49 44.25
N ASN A 9 -8.68 -9.78 43.99
CA ASN A 9 -8.51 -10.35 42.65
C ASN A 9 -9.50 -9.78 41.64
N ILE A 10 -10.74 -9.54 42.03
CA ILE A 10 -11.75 -8.84 41.20
C ILE A 10 -11.27 -7.43 40.87
N ALA A 11 -10.80 -6.66 41.88
CA ALA A 11 -10.31 -5.31 41.68
C ALA A 11 -9.07 -5.27 40.74
N VAL A 12 -8.13 -6.20 40.93
CA VAL A 12 -6.94 -6.34 40.09
C VAL A 12 -7.32 -6.69 38.65
N SER A 13 -8.29 -7.62 38.45
CA SER A 13 -8.76 -7.96 37.11
C SER A 13 -9.40 -6.76 36.40
N GLY A 14 -10.22 -5.98 37.12
CA GLY A 14 -10.79 -4.74 36.60
C GLY A 14 -9.72 -3.71 36.22
N MET A 15 -8.76 -3.50 37.10
CA MET A 15 -7.65 -2.56 36.86
C MET A 15 -6.80 -2.97 35.63
N SER A 16 -6.48 -4.25 35.50
CA SER A 16 -5.76 -4.79 34.35
C SER A 16 -6.52 -4.59 33.04
N THR A 17 -7.83 -4.85 33.02
CA THR A 17 -8.67 -4.68 31.85
C THR A 17 -8.80 -3.22 31.43
N TYR A 18 -9.00 -2.29 32.40
CA TYR A 18 -9.01 -0.86 32.11
C TYR A 18 -7.67 -0.33 31.64
N ASN A 19 -6.58 -0.85 32.18
CA ASN A 19 -5.22 -0.50 31.72
C ASN A 19 -5.00 -0.91 30.26
N ALA A 20 -5.47 -2.09 29.85
CA ALA A 20 -5.48 -2.51 28.45
C ALA A 20 -6.29 -1.54 27.59
N GLY A 21 -7.47 -1.10 28.06
CA GLY A 21 -8.29 -0.10 27.37
C GLY A 21 -7.60 1.26 27.22
N LEU A 22 -6.94 1.75 28.27
CA LEU A 22 -6.16 2.99 28.22
C LEU A 22 -4.98 2.89 27.25
N THR A 23 -4.24 1.79 27.30
CA THR A 23 -3.10 1.55 26.40
C THR A 23 -3.55 1.52 24.94
N THR A 24 -4.65 0.82 24.64
CA THR A 24 -5.23 0.76 23.30
C THR A 24 -5.72 2.13 22.83
N THR A 25 -6.33 2.92 23.72
CA THR A 25 -6.75 4.28 23.39
C THR A 25 -5.56 5.19 23.12
N GLY A 26 -4.50 5.11 23.93
CA GLY A 26 -3.25 5.84 23.72
C GLY A 26 -2.62 5.46 22.38
N HIS A 27 -2.62 4.18 22.02
CA HIS A 27 -2.14 3.68 20.73
C HIS A 27 -2.95 4.24 19.57
N ASN A 28 -4.29 4.29 19.69
CA ASN A 28 -5.17 4.87 18.68
C ASN A 28 -4.91 6.36 18.48
N ILE A 29 -4.72 7.12 19.57
CA ILE A 29 -4.44 8.55 19.52
C ILE A 29 -3.08 8.81 18.86
N SER A 30 -2.05 8.06 19.24
CA SER A 30 -0.71 8.21 18.70
C SER A 30 -0.65 7.95 17.19
N ASN A 31 -1.49 7.03 16.71
CA ASN A 31 -1.51 6.62 15.31
C ASN A 31 -2.64 7.22 14.47
N VAL A 32 -3.37 8.21 15.00
CA VAL A 32 -4.52 8.82 14.30
C VAL A 32 -4.17 9.38 12.92
N LYS A 33 -2.93 9.85 12.70
CA LYS A 33 -2.42 10.37 11.43
C LYS A 33 -1.61 9.37 10.63
N THR A 34 -1.40 8.15 11.13
CA THR A 34 -0.62 7.12 10.45
C THR A 34 -1.43 6.52 9.32
N ARG A 35 -0.93 6.63 8.09
CA ARG A 35 -1.60 6.09 6.90
C ARG A 35 -1.73 4.56 7.00
N GLY A 36 -2.94 4.05 6.80
CA GLY A 36 -3.23 2.62 6.86
C GLY A 36 -3.46 2.08 8.28
N TYR A 37 -3.45 2.95 9.29
CA TYR A 37 -3.80 2.56 10.64
C TYR A 37 -5.30 2.29 10.77
N SER A 38 -5.67 1.23 11.45
CA SER A 38 -7.06 0.89 11.79
C SER A 38 -7.25 1.00 13.30
N ARG A 39 -8.30 1.71 13.72
CA ARG A 39 -8.66 1.86 15.13
C ARG A 39 -8.83 0.49 15.79
N GLN A 40 -8.26 0.34 16.98
CA GLN A 40 -8.39 -0.84 17.81
C GLN A 40 -9.39 -0.60 18.94
N THR A 41 -10.15 -1.64 19.27
CA THR A 41 -11.10 -1.65 20.39
C THR A 41 -10.82 -2.88 21.26
N VAL A 42 -10.90 -2.71 22.57
CA VAL A 42 -10.76 -3.81 23.52
C VAL A 42 -12.14 -4.42 23.75
N GLU A 43 -12.26 -5.70 23.52
CA GLU A 43 -13.43 -6.50 23.87
C GLU A 43 -13.27 -6.99 25.30
N GLN A 44 -14.31 -6.78 26.11
CA GLN A 44 -14.32 -7.12 27.53
C GLN A 44 -15.45 -8.08 27.80
N SER A 45 -15.18 -9.10 28.58
CA SER A 45 -16.18 -10.03 29.06
C SER A 45 -16.11 -10.20 30.58
N ALA A 46 -17.24 -10.55 31.17
CA ALA A 46 -17.26 -10.95 32.57
C ALA A 46 -16.58 -12.31 32.70
N LYS A 47 -15.69 -12.47 33.70
CA LYS A 47 -15.12 -13.74 34.05
C LYS A 47 -16.21 -14.71 34.51
N GLU A 48 -15.99 -16.00 34.29
CA GLU A 48 -16.90 -17.04 34.71
C GLU A 48 -17.17 -16.96 36.24
N ALA A 49 -18.44 -16.98 36.58
CA ALA A 49 -18.87 -16.85 37.98
C ALA A 49 -18.44 -18.07 38.80
N VAL A 50 -17.95 -17.84 40.01
CA VAL A 50 -17.53 -18.89 40.94
C VAL A 50 -18.73 -19.32 41.78
N SER A 51 -19.03 -20.61 41.76
CA SER A 51 -20.06 -21.19 42.63
C SER A 51 -19.52 -21.25 44.07
N LEU A 52 -20.14 -20.48 44.92
CA LEU A 52 -19.99 -20.62 46.36
C LEU A 52 -21.09 -21.56 46.85
N ARG A 53 -20.71 -22.63 47.50
CA ARG A 53 -21.68 -23.56 48.14
C ARG A 53 -22.35 -22.86 49.37
N THR A 54 -22.87 -21.65 49.16
CA THR A 54 -23.57 -20.83 50.13
C THR A 54 -24.95 -20.47 49.61
N SER A 55 -25.86 -20.05 50.47
CA SER A 55 -27.23 -19.62 50.11
C SER A 55 -27.28 -18.41 49.13
N TYR A 56 -26.16 -17.78 48.86
CA TYR A 56 -26.07 -16.59 47.97
C TYR A 56 -25.91 -16.98 46.46
N GLY A 57 -25.75 -18.23 46.10
CA GLY A 57 -25.62 -18.69 44.73
C GLY A 57 -24.22 -18.46 44.12
N MET A 58 -24.18 -17.96 42.90
CA MET A 58 -22.93 -17.72 42.16
C MET A 58 -22.41 -16.31 42.35
N LEU A 59 -21.11 -16.15 42.59
CA LEU A 59 -20.46 -14.88 42.79
C LEU A 59 -19.66 -14.51 41.53
N GLY A 60 -19.83 -13.27 41.03
CA GLY A 60 -19.07 -12.77 39.88
C GLY A 60 -17.57 -12.72 40.18
N ALA A 61 -16.75 -13.12 39.24
CA ALA A 61 -15.27 -13.23 39.37
C ALA A 61 -14.49 -12.06 38.76
N GLY A 62 -15.19 -10.99 38.38
CA GLY A 62 -14.60 -9.80 37.78
C GLY A 62 -14.71 -9.74 36.27
N VAL A 63 -13.82 -9.01 35.61
CA VAL A 63 -13.81 -8.75 34.18
C VAL A 63 -12.45 -9.13 33.58
N GLU A 64 -12.44 -9.47 32.31
CA GLU A 64 -11.20 -9.69 31.55
C GLU A 64 -11.29 -9.08 30.16
N ALA A 65 -10.15 -8.66 29.64
CA ALA A 65 -10.02 -8.27 28.24
C ALA A 65 -9.82 -9.56 27.41
N THR A 66 -10.81 -9.87 26.57
CA THR A 66 -10.84 -11.12 25.79
C THR A 66 -10.04 -10.98 24.51
N ALA A 67 -10.16 -9.82 23.84
CA ALA A 67 -9.48 -9.57 22.57
C ALA A 67 -9.26 -8.07 22.34
N ILE A 68 -8.29 -7.75 21.50
CA ILE A 68 -8.12 -6.43 20.90
C ILE A 68 -8.46 -6.57 19.42
N LEU A 69 -9.59 -5.99 19.03
CA LEU A 69 -10.11 -6.09 17.67
C LEU A 69 -9.76 -4.83 16.90
N SER A 70 -9.36 -5.00 15.63
CA SER A 70 -9.16 -3.90 14.70
C SER A 70 -10.47 -3.64 13.95
N SER A 71 -10.92 -2.38 13.96
CA SER A 71 -12.09 -1.93 13.21
C SER A 71 -11.72 -1.79 11.72
N ARG A 72 -11.64 -2.91 11.01
CA ARG A 72 -11.28 -3.00 9.61
C ARG A 72 -12.45 -3.57 8.82
N ASP A 73 -12.68 -3.01 7.61
CA ASP A 73 -13.72 -3.49 6.72
C ASP A 73 -13.04 -4.17 5.52
N ASP A 74 -13.17 -5.49 5.45
CA ASP A 74 -12.55 -6.32 4.42
C ASP A 74 -13.05 -5.98 3.00
N TYR A 75 -14.27 -5.48 2.87
CA TYR A 75 -14.84 -5.05 1.60
C TYR A 75 -14.07 -3.85 1.03
N TYR A 76 -13.84 -2.82 1.85
CA TYR A 76 -13.08 -1.65 1.41
C TYR A 76 -11.61 -1.98 1.17
N ASP A 77 -11.03 -2.88 1.95
CA ASP A 77 -9.66 -3.36 1.74
C ASP A 77 -9.52 -4.10 0.40
N ALA A 78 -10.46 -4.97 0.07
CA ALA A 78 -10.49 -5.66 -1.21
C ALA A 78 -10.64 -4.67 -2.38
N LYS A 79 -11.57 -3.72 -2.26
CA LYS A 79 -11.78 -2.68 -3.26
C LYS A 79 -10.55 -1.79 -3.45
N TYR A 80 -9.89 -1.40 -2.36
CA TYR A 80 -8.64 -0.64 -2.42
C TYR A 80 -7.54 -1.42 -3.16
N ARG A 81 -7.35 -2.71 -2.85
CA ARG A 81 -6.34 -3.55 -3.52
C ARG A 81 -6.60 -3.64 -5.03
N ILE A 82 -7.85 -3.86 -5.44
CA ILE A 82 -8.24 -3.91 -6.86
C ILE A 82 -7.94 -2.58 -7.54
N SER A 83 -8.36 -1.47 -6.93
CA SER A 83 -8.11 -0.13 -7.47
C SER A 83 -6.61 0.18 -7.57
N ASN A 84 -5.83 -0.18 -6.54
CA ASN A 84 -4.39 0.03 -6.54
C ASN A 84 -3.66 -0.81 -7.60
N THR A 85 -4.11 -2.05 -7.83
CA THR A 85 -3.60 -2.91 -8.91
C THR A 85 -3.90 -2.29 -10.28
N THR A 86 -5.09 -1.73 -10.45
CA THR A 86 -5.49 -1.05 -11.69
C THR A 86 -4.65 0.20 -11.94
N VAL A 87 -4.41 1.00 -10.91
CA VAL A 87 -3.50 2.17 -10.98
C VAL A 87 -2.10 1.74 -11.35
N GLY A 88 -1.57 0.68 -10.71
CA GLY A 88 -0.25 0.14 -11.04
C GLY A 88 -0.14 -0.31 -12.49
N LYS A 89 -1.18 -1.00 -13.01
CA LYS A 89 -1.25 -1.42 -14.42
C LYS A 89 -1.16 -0.22 -15.36
N TYR A 90 -2.04 0.77 -15.20
CA TYR A 90 -2.08 1.93 -16.08
C TYR A 90 -0.83 2.81 -15.94
N SER A 91 -0.26 2.92 -14.75
CA SER A 91 1.01 3.63 -14.55
C SER A 91 2.16 2.98 -15.33
N THR A 92 2.26 1.66 -15.29
CA THR A 92 3.27 0.90 -16.03
C THR A 92 3.04 1.00 -17.54
N GLU A 93 1.79 0.88 -17.99
CA GLU A 93 1.40 1.02 -19.39
C GLU A 93 1.75 2.42 -19.91
N SER A 94 1.40 3.47 -19.17
CA SER A 94 1.74 4.86 -19.50
C SER A 94 3.26 5.08 -19.58
N PHE A 95 4.03 4.47 -18.68
CA PHE A 95 5.48 4.55 -18.71
C PHE A 95 6.06 3.93 -19.99
N TYR A 96 5.62 2.73 -20.37
CA TYR A 96 6.08 2.10 -21.59
C TYR A 96 5.63 2.82 -22.86
N LEU A 97 4.39 3.33 -22.88
CA LEU A 97 3.90 4.11 -24.01
C LEU A 97 4.69 5.41 -24.18
N SER A 98 5.00 6.10 -23.07
CA SER A 98 5.87 7.28 -23.12
C SER A 98 7.28 6.96 -23.62
N SER A 99 7.83 5.80 -23.22
CA SER A 99 9.14 5.34 -23.73
C SER A 99 9.11 5.04 -25.23
N ILE A 100 8.02 4.48 -25.74
CA ILE A 100 7.80 4.24 -27.17
C ILE A 100 7.62 5.58 -27.91
N GLU A 101 6.85 6.49 -27.33
CA GLU A 101 6.65 7.84 -27.88
C GLU A 101 7.97 8.59 -28.01
N ASP A 102 8.82 8.58 -26.97
CA ASP A 102 10.15 9.19 -26.99
C ASP A 102 11.09 8.55 -28.03
N CYS A 103 10.89 7.26 -28.39
CA CYS A 103 11.62 6.60 -29.43
C CYS A 103 11.18 7.03 -30.86
N ILE A 104 9.86 7.24 -31.05
CA ILE A 104 9.28 7.62 -32.33
C ILE A 104 9.37 9.12 -32.58
N TYR A 105 8.99 9.94 -31.56
CA TYR A 105 8.98 11.39 -31.59
C TYR A 105 9.94 11.92 -30.52
N PRO A 106 11.20 12.16 -30.87
CA PRO A 106 12.13 12.73 -29.89
C PRO A 106 11.69 14.16 -29.54
N LYS A 107 11.66 14.46 -28.28
CA LYS A 107 11.73 15.83 -27.80
C LYS A 107 13.04 16.41 -28.29
N GLU A 108 13.01 17.63 -28.85
CA GLU A 108 14.12 18.37 -29.46
C GLU A 108 15.51 17.89 -29.03
N ASP A 109 16.37 17.50 -30.01
CA ASP A 109 17.80 17.13 -29.86
C ASP A 109 18.18 15.68 -29.49
N SER A 110 17.32 14.69 -29.55
CA SER A 110 17.79 13.30 -29.40
C SER A 110 18.22 12.71 -30.75
N GLU A 111 19.53 12.55 -30.97
CA GLU A 111 20.13 12.02 -32.21
C GLU A 111 19.74 10.55 -32.54
N GLY A 112 19.02 9.85 -31.67
CA GLY A 112 18.71 8.43 -31.79
C GLY A 112 17.27 8.06 -32.19
N SER A 113 16.48 8.98 -32.71
CA SER A 113 15.09 8.72 -33.05
C SER A 113 14.95 8.11 -34.45
N ILE A 114 13.97 7.21 -34.60
CA ILE A 114 13.60 6.61 -35.89
C ILE A 114 13.28 7.69 -36.93
N THR A 115 12.54 8.73 -36.52
CA THR A 115 12.16 9.85 -37.41
C THR A 115 13.39 10.61 -37.89
N ASN A 116 14.31 10.95 -36.99
CA ASN A 116 15.55 11.66 -37.37
C ASN A 116 16.45 10.80 -38.26
N SER A 117 16.53 9.49 -38.01
CA SER A 117 17.29 8.56 -38.84
C SER A 117 16.71 8.47 -40.24
N LEU A 118 15.36 8.37 -40.37
CA LEU A 118 14.68 8.38 -41.67
C LEU A 118 14.84 9.71 -42.40
N ASP A 119 14.71 10.85 -41.71
CA ASP A 119 14.90 12.17 -42.31
C ASP A 119 16.33 12.34 -42.80
N SER A 120 17.31 11.88 -42.05
CA SER A 120 18.73 11.90 -42.46
C SER A 120 18.95 11.02 -43.67
N PHE A 121 18.36 9.82 -43.71
CA PHE A 121 18.43 8.92 -44.85
C PHE A 121 17.79 9.53 -46.10
N PHE A 122 16.57 10.05 -46.04
CA PHE A 122 15.89 10.69 -47.16
C PHE A 122 16.62 11.96 -47.62
N SER A 123 17.17 12.73 -46.73
CA SER A 123 18.01 13.89 -47.05
C SER A 123 19.25 13.49 -47.80
N SER A 124 19.95 12.43 -47.36
CA SER A 124 21.15 11.93 -48.05
C SER A 124 20.82 11.35 -49.43
N LEU A 125 19.67 10.67 -49.60
CA LEU A 125 19.16 10.26 -50.91
C LEU A 125 18.88 11.45 -51.83
N LYS A 126 18.30 12.53 -51.34
CA LYS A 126 18.06 13.74 -52.12
C LYS A 126 19.37 14.37 -52.56
N TYR A 127 20.40 14.43 -51.73
CA TYR A 127 21.74 14.90 -52.11
C TYR A 127 22.35 14.01 -53.15
N LEU A 128 22.18 12.67 -53.09
CA LEU A 128 22.67 11.75 -54.08
C LEU A 128 22.07 12.01 -55.47
N THR A 129 20.80 12.43 -55.56
CA THR A 129 20.16 12.75 -56.87
C THR A 129 20.78 13.99 -57.48
N THR A 130 21.31 14.91 -56.67
CA THR A 130 21.91 16.18 -57.14
C THR A 130 23.41 16.00 -57.46
N SER A 131 24.13 15.12 -56.72
CA SER A 131 25.56 14.89 -56.82
C SER A 131 25.91 13.39 -56.83
N SER A 132 25.44 12.67 -57.84
CA SER A 132 25.57 11.21 -57.94
C SER A 132 27.01 10.68 -58.06
N MET A 133 27.98 11.50 -58.43
CA MET A 133 29.38 11.13 -58.57
C MET A 133 30.21 11.31 -57.30
N ASP A 134 29.67 11.94 -56.23
CA ASP A 134 30.40 12.18 -54.98
C ASP A 134 30.42 10.91 -54.13
N GLN A 135 31.64 10.41 -53.90
CA GLN A 135 31.89 9.18 -53.14
C GLN A 135 31.54 9.35 -51.65
N THR A 136 31.64 10.57 -51.12
CA THR A 136 31.30 10.88 -49.73
C THR A 136 29.82 10.72 -49.47
N ILE A 137 28.98 11.26 -50.36
CA ILE A 137 27.51 11.15 -50.28
C ILE A 137 27.06 9.70 -50.43
N ARG A 138 27.71 8.94 -51.30
CA ARG A 138 27.44 7.51 -51.46
C ARG A 138 27.74 6.71 -50.19
N ALA A 139 28.85 7.03 -49.52
CA ALA A 139 29.24 6.42 -48.26
C ALA A 139 28.28 6.79 -47.13
N GLN A 140 27.78 8.05 -47.07
CA GLN A 140 26.78 8.46 -46.12
C GLN A 140 25.43 7.73 -46.27
N VAL A 141 24.93 7.59 -47.52
CA VAL A 141 23.71 6.83 -47.78
C VAL A 141 23.86 5.37 -47.37
N ALA A 142 25.02 4.75 -47.66
CA ALA A 142 25.29 3.39 -47.21
C ALA A 142 25.45 3.24 -45.70
N GLY A 143 25.79 4.32 -44.98
CA GLY A 143 25.90 4.32 -43.53
C GLY A 143 24.55 4.48 -42.82
N TYR A 144 23.56 5.04 -43.51
CA TYR A 144 22.19 5.20 -42.95
C TYR A 144 21.25 4.06 -43.40
N ALA A 145 21.61 3.21 -44.31
CA ALA A 145 20.83 2.06 -44.78
C ALA A 145 21.05 0.80 -43.92
#